data_97dd1ed847b9525b36c0f68ea6da0457
#
_entry.id   97dd1ed847b9525b36c0f68ea6da0457
#
_cell.length_a   1.000
_cell.length_b   1.000
_cell.length_c   1.000
_cell.angle_alpha   90.00
_cell.angle_beta   90.00
_cell.angle_gamma   90.00
#
_symmetry.space_group_name_H-M   'P 1'
#
loop_
_entity.id
_entity.type
_entity.pdbx_description
1 polymer ?
#
loop_
_entity_poly.entity_id
_entity_poly.type
_entity_poly.pdbx_seq_one_letter_code
_entity_poly.pdbx_strand_id
1 'polypeptide(L)'
;MAALPAAGLVLAAGGSRRLGTPKQLLATAHRDDGATLVERAARALLDAGCTPVLVIVGSSAHAVRDAVSMLPVQCVENSHWERGMGTSIACGVQRLAAPEFGSIDAVLIVSCDMPSVTTAHLRALIDAAPTGGERVASAYAGPDAKADAKAEAEPVRGIPALLPRADWEALAALDGDQGARALLRQAQTRTVLLPHGTFDLDTPADVDRWRRAVTAGPPPAP
;
A
#
# COMPACT_ATOMS: atom_id res chain seq x y z
N MET A 1 -6.65 -4.13 25.20
CA MET A 1 -7.67 -4.11 24.13
C MET A 1 -7.27 -5.15 23.10
N ALA A 2 -8.21 -5.91 22.52
CA ALA A 2 -7.89 -6.80 21.41
C ALA A 2 -7.45 -5.95 20.19
N ALA A 3 -6.48 -6.45 19.42
CA ALA A 3 -6.07 -5.78 18.18
C ALA A 3 -7.23 -5.79 17.17
N LEU A 4 -7.37 -4.72 16.39
CA LEU A 4 -8.36 -4.63 15.30
C LEU A 4 -8.12 -5.75 14.28
N PRO A 5 -9.12 -6.61 13.99
CA PRO A 5 -9.01 -7.62 12.95
C PRO A 5 -8.94 -6.95 11.56
N ALA A 6 -7.74 -6.73 11.06
CA ALA A 6 -7.51 -6.09 9.77
C ALA A 6 -6.88 -7.06 8.77
N ALA A 7 -7.41 -7.09 7.54
CA ALA A 7 -6.75 -7.73 6.41
C ALA A 7 -5.72 -6.78 5.78
N GLY A 8 -4.67 -7.33 5.19
CA GLY A 8 -3.73 -6.59 4.37
C GLY A 8 -4.02 -6.78 2.87
N LEU A 9 -3.89 -5.73 2.07
CA LEU A 9 -4.05 -5.77 0.63
C LEU A 9 -2.85 -5.12 -0.06
N VAL A 10 -2.01 -5.93 -0.72
CA VAL A 10 -0.87 -5.46 -1.52
C VAL A 10 -1.30 -5.30 -2.98
N LEU A 11 -1.21 -4.08 -3.51
CA LEU A 11 -1.45 -3.81 -4.93
C LEU A 11 -0.16 -4.07 -5.72
N ALA A 12 -0.12 -5.16 -6.49
CA ALA A 12 1.04 -5.62 -7.26
C ALA A 12 0.69 -6.03 -8.71
N ALA A 13 -0.49 -5.62 -9.23
CA ALA A 13 -0.99 -6.03 -10.54
C ALA A 13 -0.46 -5.21 -11.71
N GLY A 14 0.12 -4.02 -11.47
CA GLY A 14 0.47 -3.05 -12.51
C GLY A 14 1.56 -3.50 -13.48
N GLY A 15 1.49 -3.04 -14.75
CA GLY A 15 2.38 -3.45 -15.84
C GLY A 15 3.74 -2.76 -15.92
N SER A 16 4.06 -1.82 -15.02
CA SER A 16 5.37 -1.11 -14.95
C SER A 16 5.85 -0.53 -16.29
N ARG A 17 4.93 -0.02 -17.12
CA ARG A 17 5.20 0.37 -18.52
C ARG A 17 6.31 1.41 -18.68
N ARG A 18 6.42 2.37 -17.76
CA ARG A 18 7.44 3.43 -17.75
C ARG A 18 8.82 2.93 -17.33
N LEU A 19 8.86 1.91 -16.48
CA LEU A 19 10.10 1.31 -15.99
C LEU A 19 10.68 0.26 -16.94
N GLY A 20 9.83 -0.39 -17.75
CA GLY A 20 10.23 -1.43 -18.70
C GLY A 20 10.53 -2.79 -18.07
N THR A 21 10.53 -2.89 -16.75
CA THR A 21 10.68 -4.14 -15.97
C THR A 21 9.63 -4.18 -14.86
N PRO A 22 9.17 -5.36 -14.43
CA PRO A 22 8.20 -5.47 -13.34
C PRO A 22 8.74 -4.86 -12.05
N LYS A 23 8.24 -3.68 -11.65
CA LYS A 23 8.69 -2.98 -10.43
C LYS A 23 8.49 -3.81 -9.17
N GLN A 24 7.46 -4.64 -9.14
CA GLN A 24 7.15 -5.54 -8.03
C GLN A 24 8.31 -6.46 -7.67
N LEU A 25 9.14 -6.82 -8.67
CA LEU A 25 10.27 -7.73 -8.57
C LEU A 25 11.63 -7.04 -8.40
N LEU A 26 11.65 -5.70 -8.31
CA LEU A 26 12.89 -4.99 -8.01
C LEU A 26 13.38 -5.39 -6.62
N ALA A 27 14.65 -5.83 -6.55
CA ALA A 27 15.30 -6.13 -5.29
C ALA A 27 15.51 -4.85 -4.47
N THR A 28 15.17 -4.92 -3.21
CA THR A 28 15.47 -3.87 -2.23
C THR A 28 16.96 -3.91 -1.93
N ALA A 29 17.67 -2.79 -2.16
CA ALA A 29 19.13 -2.76 -1.96
C ALA A 29 19.47 -2.97 -0.47
N HIS A 30 20.36 -3.90 -0.19
CA HIS A 30 21.19 -4.10 1.02
C HIS A 30 20.51 -4.20 2.42
N ARG A 31 19.28 -3.82 2.63
CA ARG A 31 18.66 -3.83 3.98
C ARG A 31 17.75 -5.03 4.27
N ASP A 32 17.23 -5.68 3.23
CA ASP A 32 16.20 -6.74 3.37
C ASP A 32 16.65 -8.03 2.67
N ASP A 33 17.91 -8.43 2.77
CA ASP A 33 18.47 -9.69 2.21
C ASP A 33 18.12 -9.95 0.73
N GLY A 34 17.97 -8.88 -0.05
CA GLY A 34 17.61 -8.98 -1.47
C GLY A 34 16.12 -9.20 -1.75
N ALA A 35 15.25 -9.06 -0.74
CA ALA A 35 13.81 -9.17 -0.91
C ALA A 35 13.28 -8.24 -2.00
N THR A 36 12.30 -8.68 -2.76
CA THR A 36 11.63 -7.87 -3.77
C THR A 36 10.68 -6.84 -3.11
N LEU A 37 10.30 -5.80 -3.87
CA LEU A 37 9.34 -4.80 -3.36
C LEU A 37 8.02 -5.43 -2.93
N VAL A 38 7.51 -6.43 -3.66
CA VAL A 38 6.26 -7.10 -3.27
C VAL A 38 6.42 -7.93 -2.00
N GLU A 39 7.55 -8.64 -1.82
CA GLU A 39 7.84 -9.36 -0.59
C GLU A 39 7.93 -8.41 0.60
N ARG A 40 8.63 -7.29 0.42
CA ARG A 40 8.77 -6.26 1.46
C ARG A 40 7.42 -5.70 1.89
N ALA A 41 6.55 -5.35 0.94
CA ALA A 41 5.21 -4.84 1.25
C ALA A 41 4.35 -5.90 1.97
N ALA A 42 4.41 -7.16 1.52
CA ALA A 42 3.68 -8.27 2.13
C ALA A 42 4.18 -8.56 3.57
N ARG A 43 5.50 -8.63 3.78
CA ARG A 43 6.11 -8.80 5.11
C ARG A 43 5.73 -7.66 6.06
N ALA A 44 5.76 -6.40 5.58
CA ALA A 44 5.40 -5.25 6.40
C ALA A 44 3.95 -5.32 6.90
N LEU A 45 2.99 -5.81 6.08
CA LEU A 45 1.61 -6.04 6.49
C LEU A 45 1.48 -7.20 7.50
N LEU A 46 2.16 -8.33 7.25
CA LEU A 46 2.19 -9.46 8.18
C LEU A 46 2.75 -9.03 9.55
N ASP A 47 3.89 -8.34 9.55
CA ASP A 47 4.54 -7.82 10.75
C ASP A 47 3.72 -6.73 11.45
N ALA A 48 2.86 -6.01 10.72
CA ALA A 48 1.91 -5.08 11.31
C ALA A 48 0.70 -5.78 11.98
N GLY A 49 0.58 -7.10 11.79
CA GLY A 49 -0.49 -7.91 12.40
C GLY A 49 -1.70 -8.12 11.48
N CYS A 50 -1.61 -7.78 10.19
CA CYS A 50 -2.70 -8.03 9.24
C CYS A 50 -2.85 -9.53 8.95
N THR A 51 -4.07 -10.03 9.01
CA THR A 51 -4.43 -11.42 8.67
C THR A 51 -5.87 -11.48 8.19
N PRO A 52 -6.16 -12.00 6.96
CA PRO A 52 -5.19 -12.46 5.97
C PRO A 52 -4.43 -11.31 5.27
N VAL A 53 -3.34 -11.64 4.56
CA VAL A 53 -2.71 -10.73 3.61
C VAL A 53 -2.96 -11.23 2.20
N LEU A 54 -3.60 -10.40 1.37
CA LEU A 54 -3.85 -10.67 -0.05
C LEU A 54 -2.85 -9.87 -0.91
N VAL A 55 -2.28 -10.52 -1.92
CA VAL A 55 -1.43 -9.90 -2.94
C VAL A 55 -2.18 -9.92 -4.26
N ILE A 56 -2.57 -8.74 -4.75
CA ILE A 56 -3.29 -8.63 -6.02
C ILE A 56 -2.29 -8.63 -7.16
N VAL A 57 -2.35 -9.66 -7.98
CA VAL A 57 -1.44 -9.90 -9.11
C VAL A 57 -2.14 -9.64 -10.45
N GLY A 58 -1.38 -9.36 -11.49
CA GLY A 58 -1.91 -9.06 -12.83
C GLY A 58 -0.86 -9.29 -13.90
N SER A 59 -0.27 -8.24 -14.45
CA SER A 59 0.68 -8.29 -15.59
C SER A 59 1.82 -9.30 -15.45
N SER A 60 2.36 -9.48 -14.25
CA SER A 60 3.46 -10.40 -13.96
C SER A 60 3.07 -11.45 -12.92
N ALA A 61 1.83 -11.95 -13.00
CA ALA A 61 1.21 -12.79 -11.97
C ALA A 61 2.06 -13.99 -11.53
N HIS A 62 2.64 -14.73 -12.48
CA HIS A 62 3.47 -15.91 -12.18
C HIS A 62 4.71 -15.52 -11.36
N ALA A 63 5.50 -14.57 -11.85
CA ALA A 63 6.73 -14.17 -11.18
C ALA A 63 6.48 -13.50 -9.80
N VAL A 64 5.36 -12.78 -9.64
CA VAL A 64 4.97 -12.21 -8.35
C VAL A 64 4.55 -13.32 -7.37
N ARG A 65 3.81 -14.34 -7.81
CA ARG A 65 3.47 -15.51 -6.99
C ARG A 65 4.72 -16.25 -6.50
N ASP A 66 5.67 -16.45 -7.42
CA ASP A 66 6.95 -17.11 -7.08
C ASP A 66 7.71 -16.30 -6.02
N ALA A 67 7.80 -14.98 -6.17
CA ALA A 67 8.48 -14.11 -5.22
C ALA A 67 7.90 -14.16 -3.80
N VAL A 68 6.57 -14.31 -3.65
CA VAL A 68 5.93 -14.36 -2.33
C VAL A 68 5.61 -15.77 -1.85
N SER A 69 6.04 -16.81 -2.55
CA SER A 69 5.66 -18.21 -2.30
C SER A 69 6.02 -18.72 -0.89
N MET A 70 7.04 -18.15 -0.26
CA MET A 70 7.47 -18.50 1.09
C MET A 70 6.75 -17.71 2.19
N LEU A 71 5.85 -16.79 1.84
CA LEU A 71 5.10 -16.00 2.80
C LEU A 71 3.68 -16.56 3.00
N PRO A 72 3.08 -16.42 4.19
CA PRO A 72 1.70 -16.84 4.46
C PRO A 72 0.70 -15.83 3.89
N VAL A 73 0.71 -15.65 2.56
CA VAL A 73 -0.15 -14.73 1.82
C VAL A 73 -0.98 -15.46 0.77
N GLN A 74 -2.08 -14.84 0.33
CA GLN A 74 -2.91 -15.36 -0.76
C GLN A 74 -2.78 -14.45 -1.97
N CYS A 75 -2.39 -15.01 -3.13
CA CYS A 75 -2.37 -14.27 -4.39
C CYS A 75 -3.75 -14.33 -5.07
N VAL A 76 -4.30 -13.16 -5.38
CA VAL A 76 -5.58 -13.01 -6.09
C VAL A 76 -5.31 -12.35 -7.44
N GLU A 77 -5.75 -12.98 -8.52
CA GLU A 77 -5.52 -12.47 -9.86
C GLU A 77 -6.61 -11.48 -10.29
N ASN A 78 -6.18 -10.27 -10.66
CA ASN A 78 -7.01 -9.30 -11.31
C ASN A 78 -6.81 -9.37 -12.83
N SER A 79 -7.72 -10.00 -13.56
CA SER A 79 -7.69 -10.09 -15.03
C SER A 79 -7.94 -8.74 -15.71
N HIS A 80 -8.46 -7.75 -14.98
CA HIS A 80 -8.78 -6.40 -15.48
C HIS A 80 -7.77 -5.33 -15.07
N TRP A 81 -6.56 -5.74 -14.66
CA TRP A 81 -5.54 -4.83 -14.14
C TRP A 81 -5.20 -3.65 -15.06
N GLU A 82 -5.34 -3.82 -16.38
CA GLU A 82 -5.08 -2.74 -17.36
C GLU A 82 -6.06 -1.57 -17.26
N ARG A 83 -7.24 -1.78 -16.66
CA ARG A 83 -8.25 -0.73 -16.46
C ARG A 83 -7.88 0.22 -15.33
N GLY A 84 -6.89 -0.10 -14.49
CA GLY A 84 -6.37 0.79 -13.48
C GLY A 84 -6.41 0.24 -12.05
N MET A 85 -5.89 1.02 -11.11
CA MET A 85 -5.73 0.65 -9.69
C MET A 85 -7.07 0.29 -9.02
N GLY A 86 -8.16 0.96 -9.37
CA GLY A 86 -9.49 0.72 -8.80
C GLY A 86 -9.92 -0.73 -8.92
N THR A 87 -9.69 -1.36 -10.09
CA THR A 87 -10.05 -2.76 -10.31
C THR A 87 -9.26 -3.72 -9.41
N SER A 88 -8.01 -3.38 -9.06
CA SER A 88 -7.20 -4.19 -8.14
C SER A 88 -7.69 -4.09 -6.70
N ILE A 89 -8.12 -2.91 -6.26
CA ILE A 89 -8.76 -2.73 -4.95
C ILE A 89 -10.07 -3.50 -4.91
N ALA A 90 -10.93 -3.32 -5.92
CA ALA A 90 -12.20 -4.01 -6.02
C ALA A 90 -12.04 -5.54 -5.97
N CYS A 91 -11.11 -6.10 -6.75
CA CYS A 91 -10.80 -7.52 -6.77
C CYS A 91 -10.42 -8.06 -5.37
N GLY A 92 -9.56 -7.34 -4.64
CA GLY A 92 -9.14 -7.72 -3.29
C GLY A 92 -10.28 -7.65 -2.27
N VAL A 93 -11.07 -6.58 -2.30
CA VAL A 93 -12.18 -6.39 -1.36
C VAL A 93 -13.31 -7.39 -1.63
N GLN A 94 -13.63 -7.67 -2.91
CA GLN A 94 -14.58 -8.72 -3.28
C GLN A 94 -14.14 -10.09 -2.76
N ARG A 95 -12.83 -10.40 -2.81
CA ARG A 95 -12.30 -11.65 -2.22
C ARG A 95 -12.45 -11.66 -0.70
N LEU A 96 -12.21 -10.54 0.00
CA LEU A 96 -12.39 -10.42 1.45
C LEU A 96 -13.86 -10.43 1.88
N ALA A 97 -14.82 -10.18 0.96
CA ALA A 97 -16.24 -10.27 1.25
C ALA A 97 -16.76 -11.73 1.38
N ALA A 98 -15.93 -12.73 1.04
CA ALA A 98 -16.31 -14.13 1.17
C ALA A 98 -16.55 -14.51 2.65
N PRO A 99 -17.46 -15.48 2.92
CA PRO A 99 -17.91 -15.81 4.27
C PRO A 99 -16.79 -16.19 5.25
N GLU A 100 -15.71 -16.82 4.78
CA GLU A 100 -14.56 -17.20 5.60
C GLU A 100 -13.81 -16.02 6.23
N PHE A 101 -14.00 -14.79 5.69
CA PHE A 101 -13.41 -13.56 6.22
C PHE A 101 -14.42 -12.69 6.99
N GLY A 102 -15.52 -13.29 7.47
CA GLY A 102 -16.59 -12.57 8.15
C GLY A 102 -16.18 -11.82 9.43
N SER A 103 -15.08 -12.22 10.05
CA SER A 103 -14.52 -11.58 11.26
C SER A 103 -13.58 -10.41 10.98
N ILE A 104 -13.32 -10.07 9.72
CA ILE A 104 -12.43 -8.95 9.37
C ILE A 104 -13.23 -7.64 9.36
N ASP A 105 -12.77 -6.66 10.13
CA ASP A 105 -13.45 -5.38 10.32
C ASP A 105 -12.89 -4.25 9.44
N ALA A 106 -11.66 -4.39 8.96
CA ALA A 106 -11.00 -3.37 8.15
C ALA A 106 -10.03 -3.99 7.14
N VAL A 107 -9.67 -3.23 6.10
CA VAL A 107 -8.63 -3.56 5.14
C VAL A 107 -7.56 -2.46 5.09
N LEU A 108 -6.29 -2.84 5.27
CA LEU A 108 -5.13 -1.96 5.12
C LEU A 108 -4.54 -2.15 3.71
N ILE A 109 -4.68 -1.13 2.88
CA ILE A 109 -4.28 -1.16 1.46
C ILE A 109 -2.91 -0.50 1.30
N VAL A 110 -1.97 -1.18 0.65
CA VAL A 110 -0.64 -0.66 0.32
C VAL A 110 -0.32 -0.91 -1.16
N SER A 111 0.48 -0.02 -1.77
CA SER A 111 1.11 -0.29 -3.07
C SER A 111 2.53 -0.81 -2.85
N CYS A 112 2.95 -1.81 -3.62
CA CYS A 112 4.28 -2.41 -3.47
C CYS A 112 5.43 -1.48 -3.88
N ASP A 113 5.16 -0.42 -4.64
CA ASP A 113 6.14 0.53 -5.18
C ASP A 113 6.47 1.71 -4.26
N MET A 114 5.99 1.68 -3.02
CA MET A 114 6.23 2.71 -1.99
C MET A 114 7.32 2.27 -1.00
N PRO A 115 8.61 2.46 -1.31
CA PRO A 115 9.71 1.96 -0.47
C PRO A 115 9.86 2.67 0.88
N SER A 116 9.22 3.82 1.08
CA SER A 116 9.16 4.55 2.35
C SER A 116 8.21 3.94 3.38
N VAL A 117 7.30 3.06 2.96
CA VAL A 117 6.35 2.39 3.85
C VAL A 117 7.08 1.41 4.76
N THR A 118 6.86 1.54 6.06
CA THR A 118 7.45 0.68 7.10
C THR A 118 6.36 -0.01 7.91
N THR A 119 6.70 -1.11 8.56
CA THR A 119 5.82 -1.81 9.52
C THR A 119 5.32 -0.86 10.62
N ALA A 120 6.19 0.02 11.12
CA ALA A 120 5.81 0.99 12.15
C ALA A 120 4.72 1.96 11.67
N HIS A 121 4.82 2.45 10.41
CA HIS A 121 3.78 3.29 9.82
C HIS A 121 2.45 2.54 9.66
N LEU A 122 2.50 1.28 9.19
CA LEU A 122 1.29 0.45 9.03
C LEU A 122 0.61 0.18 10.38
N ARG A 123 1.36 -0.09 11.44
CA ARG A 123 0.84 -0.20 12.81
C ARG A 123 0.19 1.10 13.26
N ALA A 124 0.83 2.25 13.02
CA ALA A 124 0.28 3.55 13.41
C ALA A 124 -1.09 3.83 12.71
N LEU A 125 -1.28 3.36 11.46
CA LEU A 125 -2.59 3.45 10.79
C LEU A 125 -3.64 2.58 11.48
N ILE A 126 -3.29 1.36 11.91
CA ILE A 126 -4.20 0.45 12.64
C ILE A 126 -4.53 1.05 14.01
N ASP A 127 -3.54 1.53 14.75
CA ASP A 127 -3.70 2.11 16.09
C ASP A 127 -4.55 3.40 16.08
N ALA A 128 -4.55 4.12 14.96
CA ALA A 128 -5.38 5.30 14.77
C ALA A 128 -6.87 4.99 14.52
N ALA A 129 -7.26 3.71 14.41
CA ALA A 129 -8.63 3.25 14.24
C ALA A 129 -9.06 2.30 15.39
N PRO A 130 -9.13 2.76 16.64
CA PRO A 130 -9.30 1.90 17.80
C PRO A 130 -10.65 1.15 17.83
N THR A 131 -11.66 1.61 17.11
CA THR A 131 -12.99 0.96 17.04
C THR A 131 -13.17 0.16 15.74
N GLY A 132 -12.27 0.29 14.76
CA GLY A 132 -12.36 -0.37 13.44
C GLY A 132 -13.36 0.27 12.49
N GLY A 133 -14.09 1.29 12.92
CA GLY A 133 -15.05 2.03 12.09
C GLY A 133 -14.46 3.27 11.42
N GLU A 134 -13.22 3.61 11.73
CA GLU A 134 -12.57 4.82 11.23
C GLU A 134 -11.82 4.57 9.91
N ARG A 135 -11.88 5.55 9.01
CA ARG A 135 -10.95 5.65 7.88
C ARG A 135 -9.67 6.32 8.35
N VAL A 136 -8.54 5.72 8.03
CA VAL A 136 -7.22 6.30 8.33
C VAL A 136 -6.37 6.29 7.07
N ALA A 137 -5.91 7.46 6.64
CA ALA A 137 -5.07 7.64 5.47
C ALA A 137 -3.65 8.03 5.85
N SER A 138 -2.67 7.64 5.04
CA SER A 138 -1.37 8.31 5.07
C SER A 138 -1.53 9.74 4.57
N ALA A 139 -0.91 10.68 5.29
CA ALA A 139 -0.80 12.07 4.89
C ALA A 139 0.64 12.37 4.47
N TYR A 140 0.82 12.97 3.30
CA TYR A 140 2.14 13.33 2.78
C TYR A 140 2.09 14.64 2.00
N ALA A 141 3.26 15.27 1.84
CA ALA A 141 3.37 16.51 1.09
C ALA A 141 2.88 16.31 -0.35
N GLY A 142 2.09 17.25 -0.86
CA GLY A 142 1.70 17.25 -2.26
C GLY A 142 2.90 17.49 -3.19
N PRO A 143 2.78 17.18 -4.50
CA PRO A 143 3.86 17.36 -5.47
C PRO A 143 4.35 18.79 -5.59
N ASP A 144 3.53 19.78 -5.22
CA ASP A 144 3.83 21.21 -5.25
C ASP A 144 4.38 21.75 -3.91
N ALA A 145 4.52 20.91 -2.88
CA ALA A 145 5.09 21.33 -1.61
C ALA A 145 6.61 21.55 -1.76
N LYS A 146 7.02 22.80 -1.97
CA LYS A 146 8.42 23.22 -1.89
C LYS A 146 8.90 23.06 -0.46
N ALA A 147 10.13 22.63 -0.28
CA ALA A 147 10.75 22.41 1.03
C ALA A 147 10.71 23.65 1.97
N ASP A 148 10.52 24.84 1.42
CA ASP A 148 10.49 26.12 2.12
C ASP A 148 9.07 26.73 2.26
N ALA A 149 8.01 26.08 1.77
CA ALA A 149 6.66 26.60 1.91
C ALA A 149 6.16 26.37 3.33
N LYS A 150 6.06 27.46 4.12
CA LYS A 150 5.33 27.47 5.38
C LYS A 150 3.94 26.87 5.16
N ALA A 151 3.72 25.75 5.80
CA ALA A 151 2.59 24.87 5.83
C ALA A 151 1.19 25.53 5.75
N GLU A 152 0.66 25.72 4.56
CA GLU A 152 -0.78 26.03 4.36
C GLU A 152 -1.46 25.12 3.31
N ALA A 153 -0.68 24.27 2.60
CA ALA A 153 -1.29 23.28 1.70
C ALA A 153 -1.78 22.08 2.53
N GLU A 154 -3.07 21.75 2.45
CA GLU A 154 -3.60 20.55 3.07
C GLU A 154 -2.81 19.32 2.57
N PRO A 155 -2.38 18.42 3.49
CA PRO A 155 -1.62 17.23 3.10
C PRO A 155 -2.47 16.34 2.19
N VAL A 156 -1.83 15.78 1.16
CA VAL A 156 -2.49 14.80 0.30
C VAL A 156 -2.75 13.55 1.13
N ARG A 157 -4.01 13.06 1.07
CA ARG A 157 -4.44 11.81 1.71
C ARG A 157 -4.44 10.69 0.68
N GLY A 158 -3.77 9.59 1.02
CA GLY A 158 -3.64 8.44 0.12
C GLY A 158 -3.30 7.15 0.83
N ILE A 159 -2.96 6.14 0.02
CA ILE A 159 -2.43 4.87 0.52
C ILE A 159 -0.96 5.03 0.96
N PRO A 160 -0.48 4.23 1.93
CA PRO A 160 -1.24 3.23 2.69
C PRO A 160 -2.42 3.81 3.44
N ALA A 161 -3.53 3.07 3.46
CA ALA A 161 -4.74 3.51 4.14
C ALA A 161 -5.53 2.33 4.72
N LEU A 162 -6.09 2.53 5.91
CA LEU A 162 -7.00 1.60 6.55
C LEU A 162 -8.44 2.06 6.27
N LEU A 163 -9.25 1.14 5.72
CA LEU A 163 -10.66 1.39 5.41
C LEU A 163 -11.54 0.36 6.13
N PRO A 164 -12.60 0.82 6.82
CA PRO A 164 -13.50 -0.05 7.56
C PRO A 164 -14.36 -0.89 6.62
N ARG A 165 -14.90 -1.99 7.17
CA ARG A 165 -15.81 -2.88 6.44
C ARG A 165 -17.02 -2.17 5.83
N ALA A 166 -17.49 -1.09 6.47
CA ALA A 166 -18.59 -0.27 5.97
C ALA A 166 -18.31 0.36 4.57
N ASP A 167 -17.04 0.50 4.19
CA ASP A 167 -16.65 1.05 2.89
C ASP A 167 -16.50 -0.02 1.79
N TRP A 168 -16.59 -1.31 2.11
CA TRP A 168 -16.25 -2.37 1.17
C TRP A 168 -17.16 -2.44 -0.04
N GLU A 169 -18.44 -2.08 0.10
CA GLU A 169 -19.36 -1.99 -1.04
C GLU A 169 -18.86 -0.93 -2.05
N ALA A 170 -18.50 0.25 -1.56
CA ALA A 170 -17.97 1.32 -2.40
C ALA A 170 -16.59 0.96 -3.00
N LEU A 171 -15.73 0.28 -2.24
CA LEU A 171 -14.42 -0.20 -2.72
C LEU A 171 -14.56 -1.31 -3.77
N ALA A 172 -15.52 -2.22 -3.60
CA ALA A 172 -15.80 -3.30 -4.54
C ALA A 172 -16.38 -2.82 -5.88
N ALA A 173 -16.95 -1.60 -5.89
CA ALA A 173 -17.47 -0.94 -7.09
C ALA A 173 -16.43 -0.07 -7.81
N LEU A 174 -15.19 0.03 -7.31
CA LEU A 174 -14.15 0.84 -7.92
C LEU A 174 -13.74 0.29 -9.30
N ASP A 175 -13.50 1.23 -10.22
CA ASP A 175 -13.02 0.96 -11.57
C ASP A 175 -12.05 2.07 -12.03
N GLY A 176 -11.25 1.78 -13.05
CA GLY A 176 -10.30 2.75 -13.59
C GLY A 176 -9.20 3.14 -12.59
N ASP A 177 -8.63 4.33 -12.79
CA ASP A 177 -7.47 4.82 -12.03
C ASP A 177 -7.83 5.56 -10.73
N GLN A 178 -9.10 5.71 -10.41
CA GLN A 178 -9.53 6.59 -9.31
C GLN A 178 -9.14 6.10 -7.91
N GLY A 179 -8.87 4.81 -7.73
CA GLY A 179 -8.50 4.25 -6.44
C GLY A 179 -9.44 4.65 -5.29
N ALA A 180 -8.98 4.58 -4.06
CA ALA A 180 -9.77 4.93 -2.88
C ALA A 180 -9.80 6.45 -2.56
N ARG A 181 -9.23 7.32 -3.41
CA ARG A 181 -9.03 8.74 -3.11
C ARG A 181 -10.31 9.48 -2.71
N ALA A 182 -11.44 9.17 -3.36
CA ALA A 182 -12.71 9.83 -3.05
C ALA A 182 -13.18 9.57 -1.61
N LEU A 183 -13.00 8.34 -1.12
CA LEU A 183 -13.30 7.97 0.27
C LEU A 183 -12.32 8.63 1.24
N LEU A 184 -11.02 8.63 0.91
CA LEU A 184 -9.97 9.16 1.79
C LEU A 184 -10.00 10.68 1.94
N ARG A 185 -10.61 11.41 1.00
CA ARG A 185 -10.79 12.87 1.09
C ARG A 185 -11.95 13.33 1.97
N GLN A 186 -12.80 12.41 2.43
CA GLN A 186 -13.91 12.77 3.31
C GLN A 186 -13.40 13.34 4.64
N ALA A 187 -14.14 14.31 5.19
CA ALA A 187 -13.74 15.08 6.37
C ALA A 187 -13.45 14.23 7.62
N GLN A 188 -14.15 13.10 7.76
CA GLN A 188 -14.00 12.17 8.89
C GLN A 188 -12.77 11.27 8.81
N THR A 189 -12.02 11.30 7.70
CA THR A 189 -10.82 10.48 7.55
C THR A 189 -9.70 11.01 8.44
N ARG A 190 -9.23 10.17 9.36
CA ARG A 190 -8.04 10.46 10.18
C ARG A 190 -6.78 10.35 9.32
N THR A 191 -5.70 10.96 9.77
CA THR A 191 -4.44 10.92 9.03
C THR A 191 -3.26 10.56 9.92
N VAL A 192 -2.30 9.80 9.35
CA VAL A 192 -0.99 9.53 9.94
C VAL A 192 0.07 10.01 8.95
N LEU A 193 1.00 10.84 9.42
CA LEU A 193 2.06 11.38 8.56
C LEU A 193 2.97 10.26 8.04
N LEU A 194 3.15 10.19 6.72
CA LEU A 194 4.14 9.34 6.07
C LEU A 194 5.24 10.23 5.46
N PRO A 195 6.38 10.37 6.13
CA PRO A 195 7.52 11.07 5.57
C PRO A 195 7.93 10.45 4.24
N HIS A 196 8.15 11.27 3.21
CA HIS A 196 8.53 10.82 1.86
C HIS A 196 7.49 9.91 1.17
N GLY A 197 6.21 9.97 1.56
CA GLY A 197 5.13 9.14 0.99
C GLY A 197 4.78 9.42 -0.47
N THR A 198 5.30 10.49 -1.06
CA THR A 198 5.16 10.81 -2.50
C THR A 198 6.18 10.10 -3.38
N PHE A 199 7.07 9.28 -2.79
CA PHE A 199 8.15 8.64 -3.53
C PHE A 199 7.71 7.24 -4.01
N ASP A 200 7.16 7.19 -5.22
CA ASP A 200 6.82 5.96 -5.93
C ASP A 200 7.93 5.59 -6.92
N LEU A 201 8.18 4.30 -7.10
CA LEU A 201 9.18 3.79 -8.06
C LEU A 201 8.52 3.55 -9.41
N ASP A 202 8.44 4.61 -10.23
CA ASP A 202 7.76 4.56 -11.52
C ASP A 202 8.69 4.60 -12.73
N THR A 203 9.88 5.18 -12.58
CA THR A 203 10.85 5.35 -13.66
C THR A 203 12.24 4.82 -13.26
N PRO A 204 13.14 4.54 -14.22
CA PRO A 204 14.53 4.19 -13.91
C PRO A 204 15.23 5.25 -13.03
N ALA A 205 14.94 6.53 -13.25
CA ALA A 205 15.51 7.62 -12.44
C ALA A 205 15.05 7.57 -10.98
N ASP A 206 13.81 7.14 -10.70
CA ASP A 206 13.31 6.95 -9.33
C ASP A 206 14.04 5.79 -8.64
N VAL A 207 14.24 4.68 -9.35
CA VAL A 207 15.01 3.53 -8.85
C VAL A 207 16.44 3.94 -8.50
N ASP A 208 17.12 4.71 -9.36
CA ASP A 208 18.49 5.17 -9.11
C ASP A 208 18.54 6.15 -7.92
N ARG A 209 17.55 7.04 -7.79
CA ARG A 209 17.43 7.95 -6.66
C ARG A 209 17.25 7.17 -5.36
N TRP A 210 16.37 6.18 -5.37
CA TRP A 210 16.12 5.33 -4.22
C TRP A 210 17.37 4.54 -3.81
N ARG A 211 18.06 3.89 -4.76
CA ARG A 211 19.29 3.15 -4.48
C ARG A 211 20.35 4.05 -3.85
N ARG A 212 20.54 5.27 -4.35
CA ARG A 212 21.46 6.24 -3.74
C ARG A 212 21.07 6.62 -2.32
N ALA A 213 19.78 6.86 -2.05
CA ALA A 213 19.30 7.21 -0.73
C ALA A 213 19.49 6.06 0.28
N VAL A 214 19.29 4.81 -0.15
CA VAL A 214 19.50 3.62 0.71
C VAL A 214 20.99 3.41 1.03
N THR A 215 21.89 3.65 0.06
CA THR A 215 23.35 3.53 0.28
C THR A 215 23.93 4.66 1.13
N ALA A 216 23.35 5.85 1.11
CA ALA A 216 23.80 7.00 1.91
C ALA A 216 23.47 6.88 3.41
N GLY A 217 22.63 5.92 3.80
CA GLY A 217 22.15 5.79 5.19
C GLY A 217 21.07 6.83 5.55
N PRO A 218 20.39 6.70 6.71
CA PRO A 218 19.52 7.75 7.20
C PRO A 218 20.36 9.00 7.49
N PRO A 219 19.83 10.22 7.28
CA PRO A 219 20.50 11.43 7.73
C PRO A 219 20.75 11.34 9.26
N PRO A 220 21.86 11.90 9.76
CA PRO A 220 22.10 11.94 11.20
C PRO A 220 20.89 12.57 11.88
N ALA A 221 20.45 11.97 12.99
CA ALA A 221 19.38 12.52 13.81
C ALA A 221 19.79 13.94 14.25
N PRO A 222 18.84 14.90 14.28
CA PRO A 222 19.10 16.27 14.73
C PRO A 222 19.56 16.31 16.18
#